data_e53b34d46df294d120801cb8d0348fec
#
_entry.id   e53b34d46df294d120801cb8d0348fec
#
_cell.length_a   1.000
_cell.length_b   1.000
_cell.length_c   1.000
_cell.angle_alpha   90.00
_cell.angle_beta   90.00
_cell.angle_gamma   90.00
#
_symmetry.space_group_name_H-M   'P 1'
#
loop_
_entity.id
_entity.type
_entity.pdbx_description
1 polymer ?
#
loop_
_entity_poly.entity_id
_entity_poly.type
_entity_poly.pdbx_seq_one_letter_code
_entity_poly.pdbx_strand_id
1 'polypeptide(L)'
;MASDNKSLGMFRLDGIPPAMKGMPQIEVTFDIDANGIVNVTAKDKATNKEQKITITNSSNLSDSDIDRMVKEAELNADADKKKKEEAEVKNNAQSLISAADRIVKDFEGKVSEDDAKKLEEQKEALKKALDENKSNDDLKKLSEELQQTMYAISQKAYEQVQKEAAAGEATGTAGDNTTSNEEKKDDDVIDAEFTKE
;
A
#
# COMPACT_ATOMS: atom_id res chain seq x y z
N MET A 1 -18.59 -10.85 0.87
CA MET A 1 -17.28 -11.20 0.23
C MET A 1 -17.45 -11.23 -1.27
N ALA A 2 -16.39 -10.91 -2.05
CA ALA A 2 -16.46 -10.88 -3.52
C ALA A 2 -16.90 -12.22 -4.15
N SER A 3 -16.56 -13.35 -3.50
CA SER A 3 -16.99 -14.69 -3.92
C SER A 3 -18.50 -14.91 -3.91
N ASP A 4 -19.20 -14.13 -3.09
CA ASP A 4 -20.65 -14.26 -2.87
C ASP A 4 -21.45 -13.32 -3.80
N ASN A 5 -20.73 -12.47 -4.57
CA ASN A 5 -21.32 -11.52 -5.50
C ASN A 5 -21.57 -12.15 -6.88
N LYS A 6 -22.55 -11.60 -7.59
CA LYS A 6 -22.81 -11.98 -8.98
C LYS A 6 -21.79 -11.34 -9.91
N SER A 7 -21.09 -12.14 -10.75
CA SER A 7 -20.17 -11.61 -11.74
C SER A 7 -20.93 -10.88 -12.84
N LEU A 8 -20.56 -9.64 -13.12
CA LEU A 8 -21.13 -8.83 -14.18
C LEU A 8 -20.36 -8.95 -15.51
N GLY A 9 -19.08 -9.25 -15.44
CA GLY A 9 -18.22 -9.38 -16.60
C GLY A 9 -16.78 -9.65 -16.19
N MET A 10 -15.96 -9.98 -17.19
CA MET A 10 -14.53 -10.22 -17.02
C MET A 10 -13.78 -9.54 -18.16
N PHE A 11 -12.70 -8.87 -17.83
CA PHE A 11 -11.76 -8.36 -18.82
C PHE A 11 -10.34 -8.46 -18.29
N ARG A 12 -9.37 -8.27 -19.17
CA ARG A 12 -7.97 -8.46 -18.82
C ARG A 12 -7.16 -7.23 -19.21
N LEU A 13 -6.35 -6.74 -18.29
CA LEU A 13 -5.38 -5.69 -18.57
C LEU A 13 -4.02 -6.34 -18.82
N ASP A 14 -3.62 -6.37 -20.10
CA ASP A 14 -2.39 -7.01 -20.55
C ASP A 14 -1.25 -6.00 -20.78
N GLY A 15 -0.02 -6.52 -20.80
CA GLY A 15 1.17 -5.75 -21.15
C GLY A 15 1.71 -4.88 -20.01
N ILE A 16 1.40 -5.20 -18.78
CA ILE A 16 2.06 -4.63 -17.59
C ILE A 16 3.41 -5.34 -17.44
N PRO A 17 4.52 -4.60 -17.35
CA PRO A 17 5.82 -5.22 -17.15
C PRO A 17 5.92 -5.85 -15.75
N PRO A 18 6.72 -6.92 -15.57
CA PRO A 18 7.00 -7.48 -14.26
C PRO A 18 7.62 -6.42 -13.33
N ALA A 19 7.10 -6.30 -12.13
CA ALA A 19 7.58 -5.37 -11.12
C ALA A 19 7.49 -5.99 -9.72
N MET A 20 8.21 -5.41 -8.77
CA MET A 20 8.13 -5.85 -7.37
C MET A 20 6.72 -5.65 -6.82
N LYS A 21 6.33 -6.49 -5.86
CA LYS A 21 5.02 -6.39 -5.18
C LYS A 21 4.82 -4.98 -4.62
N GLY A 22 3.66 -4.37 -4.93
CA GLY A 22 3.29 -3.04 -4.50
C GLY A 22 3.80 -1.89 -5.39
N MET A 23 4.58 -2.15 -6.44
CA MET A 23 4.99 -1.13 -7.42
C MET A 23 3.92 -0.86 -8.48
N PRO A 24 3.26 -1.87 -9.07
CA PRO A 24 2.19 -1.61 -10.04
C PRO A 24 1.01 -0.91 -9.38
N GLN A 25 0.56 0.19 -9.97
CA GLN A 25 -0.61 0.94 -9.54
C GLN A 25 -1.65 0.92 -10.65
N ILE A 26 -2.72 0.16 -10.40
CA ILE A 26 -3.82 0.03 -11.34
C ILE A 26 -4.98 0.88 -10.84
N GLU A 27 -5.42 1.81 -11.67
CA GLU A 27 -6.62 2.61 -11.45
C GLU A 27 -7.80 1.94 -12.15
N VAL A 28 -8.87 1.69 -11.40
CA VAL A 28 -10.10 1.15 -11.96
C VAL A 28 -11.22 2.17 -11.78
N THR A 29 -11.77 2.62 -12.90
CA THR A 29 -12.85 3.59 -12.93
C THR A 29 -14.15 2.89 -13.31
N PHE A 30 -15.19 3.11 -12.53
CA PHE A 30 -16.56 2.66 -12.80
C PHE A 30 -17.39 3.88 -13.15
N ASP A 31 -18.01 3.85 -14.30
CA ASP A 31 -18.93 4.89 -14.78
C ASP A 31 -20.29 4.24 -15.09
N ILE A 32 -21.32 4.70 -14.40
CA ILE A 32 -22.68 4.15 -14.51
C ILE A 32 -23.58 5.25 -15.06
N ASP A 33 -24.12 5.03 -16.24
CA ASP A 33 -25.04 5.99 -16.87
C ASP A 33 -26.46 5.92 -16.30
N ALA A 34 -27.30 6.86 -16.70
CA ALA A 34 -28.70 6.94 -16.26
C ALA A 34 -29.56 5.72 -16.68
N ASN A 35 -29.09 4.94 -17.66
CA ASN A 35 -29.75 3.71 -18.14
C ASN A 35 -29.23 2.45 -17.42
N GLY A 36 -28.31 2.59 -16.47
CA GLY A 36 -27.72 1.49 -15.74
C GLY A 36 -26.62 0.75 -16.54
N ILE A 37 -26.12 1.33 -17.62
CA ILE A 37 -24.98 0.79 -18.35
C ILE A 37 -23.71 1.07 -17.56
N VAL A 38 -22.95 0.04 -17.24
CA VAL A 38 -21.72 0.13 -16.47
C VAL A 38 -20.52 0.08 -17.42
N ASN A 39 -19.73 1.15 -17.46
CA ASN A 39 -18.44 1.19 -18.12
C ASN A 39 -17.34 1.03 -17.08
N VAL A 40 -16.48 0.05 -17.27
CA VAL A 40 -15.35 -0.20 -16.40
C VAL A 40 -14.07 -0.01 -17.21
N THR A 41 -13.19 0.86 -16.72
CA THR A 41 -11.88 1.12 -17.34
C THR A 41 -10.81 0.80 -16.31
N ALA A 42 -9.86 -0.07 -16.68
CA ALA A 42 -8.67 -0.34 -15.88
C ALA A 42 -7.46 0.26 -16.58
N LYS A 43 -6.65 1.03 -15.86
CA LYS A 43 -5.46 1.72 -16.36
C LYS A 43 -4.27 1.48 -15.46
N ASP A 44 -3.15 1.06 -16.03
CA ASP A 44 -1.86 1.05 -15.34
C ASP A 44 -1.24 2.45 -15.37
N LYS A 45 -1.02 3.05 -14.18
CA LYS A 45 -0.47 4.41 -14.05
C LYS A 45 0.97 4.55 -14.55
N ALA A 46 1.74 3.47 -14.50
CA ALA A 46 3.14 3.50 -14.92
C ALA A 46 3.28 3.48 -16.44
N THR A 47 2.53 2.63 -17.13
CA THR A 47 2.62 2.44 -18.58
C THR A 47 1.55 3.20 -19.37
N ASN A 48 0.55 3.77 -18.70
CA ASN A 48 -0.66 4.37 -19.29
C ASN A 48 -1.47 3.40 -20.18
N LYS A 49 -1.22 2.10 -20.05
CA LYS A 49 -2.05 1.09 -20.74
C LYS A 49 -3.40 1.00 -20.10
N GLU A 50 -4.43 0.96 -20.92
CA GLU A 50 -5.80 0.84 -20.44
C GLU A 50 -6.59 -0.22 -21.23
N GLN A 51 -7.57 -0.78 -20.56
CA GLN A 51 -8.59 -1.65 -21.13
C GLN A 51 -9.95 -1.22 -20.59
N LYS A 52 -10.94 -1.30 -21.47
CA LYS A 52 -12.31 -0.91 -21.16
C LYS A 52 -13.28 -2.03 -21.49
N ILE A 53 -14.27 -2.23 -20.63
CA ILE A 53 -15.44 -3.08 -20.89
C ILE A 53 -16.71 -2.27 -20.65
N THR A 54 -17.70 -2.47 -21.49
CA THR A 54 -19.04 -1.92 -21.31
C THR A 54 -19.99 -3.06 -21.04
N ILE A 55 -20.69 -2.98 -19.91
CA ILE A 55 -21.63 -3.98 -19.44
C ILE A 55 -23.02 -3.43 -19.66
N THR A 56 -23.65 -3.90 -20.72
CA THR A 56 -25.04 -3.57 -21.04
C THR A 56 -25.94 -4.71 -20.57
N ASN A 57 -26.87 -4.41 -19.68
CA ASN A 57 -27.91 -5.35 -19.28
C ASN A 57 -27.41 -6.63 -18.58
N SER A 58 -26.67 -6.46 -17.51
CA SER A 58 -26.05 -7.59 -16.79
C SER A 58 -26.94 -8.27 -15.74
N SER A 59 -28.10 -7.73 -15.41
CA SER A 59 -28.94 -8.30 -14.39
C SER A 59 -30.32 -8.68 -14.91
N ASN A 60 -30.48 -9.95 -15.30
CA ASN A 60 -31.82 -10.58 -15.34
C ASN A 60 -32.27 -10.90 -13.90
N LEU A 61 -32.15 -9.92 -12.99
CA LEU A 61 -32.62 -10.06 -11.61
C LEU A 61 -34.06 -9.59 -11.56
N SER A 62 -34.94 -10.44 -11.07
CA SER A 62 -36.30 -10.03 -10.74
C SER A 62 -36.31 -9.19 -9.44
N ASP A 63 -37.33 -8.37 -9.24
CA ASP A 63 -37.47 -7.60 -7.98
C ASP A 63 -37.45 -8.53 -6.76
N SER A 64 -38.03 -9.73 -6.88
CA SER A 64 -38.01 -10.76 -5.81
C SER A 64 -36.59 -11.28 -5.54
N ASP A 65 -35.72 -11.37 -6.54
CA ASP A 65 -34.32 -11.77 -6.33
C ASP A 65 -33.54 -10.67 -5.62
N ILE A 66 -33.81 -9.41 -5.98
CA ILE A 66 -33.20 -8.24 -5.30
C ILE A 66 -33.58 -8.21 -3.83
N ASP A 67 -34.89 -8.34 -3.52
CA ASP A 67 -35.37 -8.36 -2.12
C ASP A 67 -34.77 -9.51 -1.31
N ARG A 68 -34.64 -10.69 -1.94
CA ARG A 68 -33.98 -11.81 -1.30
C ARG A 68 -32.52 -11.54 -1.00
N MET A 69 -31.76 -11.00 -1.97
CA MET A 69 -30.33 -10.68 -1.83
C MET A 69 -30.10 -9.61 -0.76
N VAL A 70 -30.98 -8.60 -0.67
CA VAL A 70 -30.89 -7.56 0.38
C VAL A 70 -31.07 -8.19 1.76
N LYS A 71 -32.10 -9.04 1.95
CA LYS A 71 -32.35 -9.74 3.21
C LYS A 71 -31.20 -10.67 3.59
N GLU A 72 -30.65 -11.40 2.63
CA GLU A 72 -29.49 -12.27 2.85
C GLU A 72 -28.25 -11.46 3.26
N ALA A 73 -28.03 -10.31 2.63
CA ALA A 73 -26.92 -9.41 2.99
C ALA A 73 -27.08 -8.86 4.43
N GLU A 74 -28.27 -8.46 4.81
CA GLU A 74 -28.56 -8.00 6.18
C GLU A 74 -28.33 -9.11 7.22
N LEU A 75 -28.78 -10.33 6.95
CA LEU A 75 -28.63 -11.48 7.84
C LEU A 75 -27.15 -11.89 8.02
N ASN A 76 -26.36 -11.73 6.99
CA ASN A 76 -24.94 -12.12 7.00
C ASN A 76 -23.97 -10.96 7.32
N ALA A 77 -24.47 -9.74 7.57
CA ALA A 77 -23.67 -8.54 7.75
C ALA A 77 -22.56 -8.69 8.81
N ASP A 78 -22.87 -9.30 9.96
CA ASP A 78 -21.89 -9.51 11.04
C ASP A 78 -20.84 -10.55 10.66
N ALA A 79 -21.22 -11.62 9.97
CA ALA A 79 -20.30 -12.65 9.49
C ALA A 79 -19.38 -12.09 8.40
N ASP A 80 -19.92 -11.29 7.50
CA ASP A 80 -19.16 -10.65 6.43
C ASP A 80 -18.19 -9.60 6.98
N LYS A 81 -18.60 -8.86 8.00
CA LYS A 81 -17.70 -7.92 8.69
C LYS A 81 -16.50 -8.64 9.29
N LYS A 82 -16.71 -9.76 9.98
CA LYS A 82 -15.63 -10.58 10.54
C LYS A 82 -14.69 -11.10 9.45
N LYS A 83 -15.23 -11.65 8.37
CA LYS A 83 -14.43 -12.13 7.23
C LYS A 83 -13.60 -11.00 6.59
N LYS A 84 -14.19 -9.81 6.49
CA LYS A 84 -13.48 -8.63 5.98
C LYS A 84 -12.33 -8.24 6.90
N GLU A 85 -12.56 -8.15 8.20
CA GLU A 85 -11.52 -7.86 9.19
C GLU A 85 -10.39 -8.90 9.15
N GLU A 86 -10.72 -10.20 9.03
CA GLU A 86 -9.73 -11.26 8.87
C GLU A 86 -8.89 -11.08 7.60
N ALA A 87 -9.52 -10.76 6.48
CA ALA A 87 -8.82 -10.52 5.23
C ALA A 87 -7.92 -9.27 5.30
N GLU A 88 -8.39 -8.19 5.92
CA GLU A 88 -7.61 -6.97 6.12
C GLU A 88 -6.38 -7.20 7.00
N VAL A 89 -6.52 -7.94 8.10
CA VAL A 89 -5.41 -8.29 8.99
C VAL A 89 -4.37 -9.14 8.25
N LYS A 90 -4.80 -10.16 7.50
CA LYS A 90 -3.90 -11.00 6.69
C LYS A 90 -3.17 -10.20 5.60
N ASN A 91 -3.88 -9.31 4.90
CA ASN A 91 -3.29 -8.47 3.87
C ASN A 91 -2.28 -7.47 4.45
N ASN A 92 -2.59 -6.87 5.61
CA ASN A 92 -1.68 -5.98 6.31
C ASN A 92 -0.39 -6.72 6.74
N ALA A 93 -0.53 -7.90 7.33
CA ALA A 93 0.60 -8.73 7.72
C ALA A 93 1.50 -9.09 6.52
N GLN A 94 0.92 -9.47 5.37
CA GLN A 94 1.68 -9.72 4.15
C GLN A 94 2.39 -8.48 3.61
N SER A 95 1.75 -7.31 3.72
CA SER A 95 2.34 -6.05 3.30
C SER A 95 3.54 -5.67 4.18
N LEU A 96 3.43 -5.88 5.49
CA LEU A 96 4.52 -5.65 6.45
C LEU A 96 5.71 -6.59 6.21
N ILE A 97 5.48 -7.87 5.92
CA ILE A 97 6.54 -8.80 5.54
C ILE A 97 7.28 -8.29 4.30
N SER A 98 6.54 -7.86 3.27
CA SER A 98 7.15 -7.32 2.05
C SER A 98 7.90 -5.99 2.29
N ALA A 99 7.42 -5.17 3.22
CA ALA A 99 8.09 -3.93 3.61
C ALA A 99 9.36 -4.20 4.42
N ALA A 100 9.36 -5.22 5.29
CA ALA A 100 10.56 -5.64 6.02
C ALA A 100 11.67 -6.09 5.08
N ASP A 101 11.34 -6.86 4.03
CA ASP A 101 12.30 -7.28 3.00
C ASP A 101 12.94 -6.07 2.26
N ARG A 102 12.19 -4.99 2.07
CA ARG A 102 12.72 -3.76 1.45
C ARG A 102 13.65 -3.02 2.39
N ILE A 103 13.27 -2.86 3.66
CA ILE A 103 14.11 -2.17 4.65
C ILE A 103 15.48 -2.82 4.74
N VAL A 104 15.56 -4.15 4.75
CA VAL A 104 16.85 -4.86 4.77
C VAL A 104 17.70 -4.52 3.54
N LYS A 105 17.08 -4.43 2.36
CA LYS A 105 17.78 -4.11 1.11
C LYS A 105 18.16 -2.63 1.02
N ASP A 106 17.25 -1.73 1.38
CA ASP A 106 17.44 -0.29 1.22
C ASP A 106 18.49 0.27 2.19
N PHE A 107 18.64 -0.39 3.36
CA PHE A 107 19.61 -0.02 4.37
C PHE A 107 20.72 -1.05 4.55
N GLU A 108 21.06 -1.81 3.50
CA GLU A 108 22.16 -2.77 3.51
C GLU A 108 23.48 -2.07 3.92
N GLY A 109 24.16 -2.64 4.92
CA GLY A 109 25.37 -2.06 5.50
C GLY A 109 25.17 -0.91 6.51
N LYS A 110 23.91 -0.44 6.71
CA LYS A 110 23.57 0.62 7.68
C LYS A 110 22.72 0.14 8.84
N VAL A 111 22.29 -1.11 8.80
CA VAL A 111 21.54 -1.79 9.86
C VAL A 111 22.52 -2.65 10.64
N SER A 112 22.46 -2.61 11.98
CA SER A 112 23.28 -3.51 12.81
C SER A 112 22.87 -4.96 12.57
N GLU A 113 23.82 -5.89 12.70
CA GLU A 113 23.54 -7.32 12.55
C GLU A 113 22.46 -7.82 13.52
N ASP A 114 22.42 -7.27 14.74
CA ASP A 114 21.43 -7.63 15.74
C ASP A 114 20.02 -7.14 15.37
N ASP A 115 19.91 -5.91 14.88
CA ASP A 115 18.65 -5.36 14.41
C ASP A 115 18.14 -6.12 13.16
N ALA A 116 19.04 -6.49 12.24
CA ALA A 116 18.70 -7.28 11.06
C ALA A 116 18.20 -8.69 11.43
N LYS A 117 18.87 -9.36 12.37
CA LYS A 117 18.44 -10.67 12.88
C LYS A 117 17.07 -10.60 13.55
N LYS A 118 16.87 -9.59 14.42
CA LYS A 118 15.60 -9.40 15.10
C LYS A 118 14.45 -9.16 14.11
N LEU A 119 14.70 -8.36 13.08
CA LEU A 119 13.71 -8.10 12.03
C LEU A 119 13.36 -9.38 11.27
N GLU A 120 14.37 -10.19 10.92
CA GLU A 120 14.17 -11.46 10.21
C GLU A 120 13.40 -12.47 11.07
N GLU A 121 13.75 -12.63 12.35
CA GLU A 121 13.03 -13.50 13.28
C GLU A 121 11.54 -13.10 13.42
N GLN A 122 11.25 -11.81 13.57
CA GLN A 122 9.88 -11.32 13.65
C GLN A 122 9.11 -11.48 12.34
N LYS A 123 9.76 -11.26 11.20
CA LYS A 123 9.20 -11.50 9.87
C LYS A 123 8.83 -12.97 9.69
N GLU A 124 9.74 -13.89 10.04
CA GLU A 124 9.47 -15.32 9.95
C GLU A 124 8.37 -15.77 10.91
N ALA A 125 8.33 -15.22 12.13
CA ALA A 125 7.27 -15.50 13.09
C ALA A 125 5.90 -15.06 12.56
N LEU A 126 5.81 -13.88 11.95
CA LEU A 126 4.58 -13.39 11.34
C LEU A 126 4.17 -14.24 10.12
N LYS A 127 5.13 -14.61 9.27
CA LYS A 127 4.89 -15.47 8.12
C LYS A 127 4.37 -16.84 8.56
N LYS A 128 4.99 -17.47 9.55
CA LYS A 128 4.55 -18.73 10.11
C LYS A 128 3.15 -18.63 10.72
N ALA A 129 2.84 -17.53 11.41
CA ALA A 129 1.53 -17.30 11.98
C ALA A 129 0.44 -17.18 10.90
N LEU A 130 0.76 -16.59 9.74
CA LEU A 130 -0.14 -16.54 8.57
C LEU A 130 -0.36 -17.92 7.96
N ASP A 131 0.70 -18.71 7.78
CA ASP A 131 0.63 -20.06 7.20
C ASP A 131 -0.16 -21.02 8.11
N GLU A 132 0.00 -20.90 9.42
CA GLU A 132 -0.74 -21.65 10.43
C GLU A 132 -2.16 -21.14 10.65
N ASN A 133 -2.61 -20.06 9.99
CA ASN A 133 -3.90 -19.41 10.18
C ASN A 133 -4.19 -19.09 11.66
N LYS A 134 -3.23 -18.50 12.36
CA LYS A 134 -3.41 -18.05 13.75
C LYS A 134 -4.52 -17.00 13.88
N SER A 135 -4.92 -16.74 15.12
CA SER A 135 -5.99 -15.78 15.41
C SER A 135 -5.64 -14.36 14.89
N ASN A 136 -6.69 -13.57 14.60
CA ASN A 136 -6.50 -12.17 14.20
C ASN A 136 -5.74 -11.35 15.24
N ASP A 137 -5.94 -11.65 16.51
CA ASP A 137 -5.27 -10.95 17.60
C ASP A 137 -3.76 -11.27 17.65
N ASP A 138 -3.39 -12.53 17.42
CA ASP A 138 -1.98 -12.93 17.31
C ASP A 138 -1.31 -12.29 16.11
N LEU A 139 -1.99 -12.26 14.94
CA LEU A 139 -1.48 -11.62 13.75
C LEU A 139 -1.31 -10.10 13.92
N LYS A 140 -2.26 -9.43 14.57
CA LYS A 140 -2.16 -7.99 14.89
C LYS A 140 -0.97 -7.72 15.78
N LYS A 141 -0.80 -8.49 16.87
CA LYS A 141 0.30 -8.33 17.81
C LYS A 141 1.66 -8.51 17.14
N LEU A 142 1.85 -9.58 16.38
CA LEU A 142 3.09 -9.82 15.64
C LEU A 142 3.35 -8.74 14.58
N SER A 143 2.30 -8.23 13.95
CA SER A 143 2.39 -7.11 12.99
C SER A 143 2.84 -5.82 13.66
N GLU A 144 2.32 -5.50 14.83
CA GLU A 144 2.72 -4.33 15.62
C GLU A 144 4.18 -4.43 16.07
N GLU A 145 4.61 -5.60 16.57
CA GLU A 145 5.99 -5.83 16.98
C GLU A 145 6.97 -5.66 15.81
N LEU A 146 6.63 -6.21 14.64
CA LEU A 146 7.42 -6.05 13.42
C LEU A 146 7.48 -4.59 12.97
N GLN A 147 6.35 -3.89 12.98
CA GLN A 147 6.26 -2.47 12.59
C GLN A 147 7.10 -1.57 13.50
N GLN A 148 7.07 -1.80 14.81
CA GLN A 148 7.89 -1.05 15.77
C GLN A 148 9.39 -1.27 15.51
N THR A 149 9.80 -2.50 15.23
CA THR A 149 11.20 -2.81 14.91
C THR A 149 11.62 -2.16 13.59
N MET A 150 10.78 -2.21 12.56
CA MET A 150 11.02 -1.53 11.29
C MET A 150 11.20 -0.03 11.46
N TYR A 151 10.36 0.59 12.27
CA TYR A 151 10.45 2.02 12.56
C TYR A 151 11.75 2.38 13.28
N ALA A 152 12.14 1.61 14.32
CA ALA A 152 13.38 1.81 15.05
C ALA A 152 14.63 1.66 14.15
N ILE A 153 14.62 0.67 13.26
CA ILE A 153 15.70 0.46 12.29
C ILE A 153 15.80 1.64 11.32
N SER A 154 14.67 2.08 10.78
CA SER A 154 14.64 3.22 9.86
C SER A 154 15.18 4.48 10.51
N GLN A 155 14.80 4.78 11.76
CA GLN A 155 15.35 5.92 12.50
C GLN A 155 16.87 5.82 12.67
N LYS A 156 17.39 4.68 13.14
CA LYS A 156 18.83 4.48 13.31
C LYS A 156 19.60 4.62 11.99
N ALA A 157 19.05 4.08 10.91
CA ALA A 157 19.66 4.17 9.59
C ALA A 157 19.72 5.61 9.09
N TYR A 158 18.66 6.39 9.26
CA TYR A 158 18.66 7.83 8.92
C TYR A 158 19.65 8.63 9.76
N GLU A 159 19.74 8.38 11.07
CA GLU A 159 20.74 9.03 11.94
C GLU A 159 22.17 8.72 11.50
N GLN A 160 22.42 7.48 11.07
CA GLN A 160 23.75 7.08 10.59
C GLN A 160 24.11 7.79 9.27
N VAL A 161 23.16 7.87 8.34
CA VAL A 161 23.34 8.62 7.08
C VAL A 161 23.64 10.10 7.35
N GLN A 162 22.91 10.73 8.29
CA GLN A 162 23.16 12.13 8.65
C GLN A 162 24.56 12.33 9.29
N LYS A 163 24.99 11.40 10.15
CA LYS A 163 26.34 11.46 10.76
C LYS A 163 27.43 11.28 9.72
N GLU A 164 27.27 10.37 8.77
CA GLU A 164 28.20 10.16 7.67
C GLU A 164 28.27 11.38 6.73
N ALA A 165 27.14 12.01 6.43
CA ALA A 165 27.09 13.23 5.64
C ALA A 165 27.79 14.41 6.35
N ALA A 166 27.54 14.58 7.65
CA ALA A 166 28.19 15.62 8.46
C ALA A 166 29.70 15.36 8.66
N ALA A 167 30.15 14.11 8.71
CA ALA A 167 31.57 13.75 8.78
C ALA A 167 32.27 13.93 7.44
N GLY A 168 31.57 13.77 6.31
CA GLY A 168 32.10 14.00 4.98
C GLY A 168 32.36 15.49 4.66
N GLU A 169 31.58 16.40 5.25
CA GLU A 169 31.80 17.85 5.11
C GLU A 169 32.99 18.36 5.96
N ALA A 170 33.35 17.64 7.04
CA ALA A 170 34.46 18.05 7.91
C ALA A 170 35.87 17.71 7.36
N THR A 171 35.97 16.93 6.30
CA THR A 171 37.28 16.53 5.70
C THR A 171 37.60 17.18 4.35
N GLY A 172 36.79 18.11 3.89
CA GLY A 172 37.02 18.81 2.64
C GLY A 172 37.06 20.31 2.81
N THR A 173 38.22 20.86 2.89
CA THR A 173 38.71 22.18 2.44
C THR A 173 39.35 23.07 3.50
N ALA A 174 40.65 22.97 3.52
CA ALA A 174 41.49 24.19 3.57
C ALA A 174 41.90 24.51 2.13
N GLY A 175 41.42 25.64 1.57
CA GLY A 175 41.81 26.08 0.23
C GLY A 175 40.89 27.16 -0.32
N ASP A 176 41.06 28.35 0.16
CA ASP A 176 41.11 29.68 -0.54
C ASP A 176 40.32 29.87 -1.85
N ASN A 177 39.40 30.77 -1.88
CA ASN A 177 39.43 32.07 -2.58
C ASN A 177 38.04 32.60 -2.95
N THR A 178 37.72 33.72 -2.32
CA THR A 178 37.09 34.97 -2.83
C THR A 178 36.09 34.96 -3.98
N THR A 179 35.01 35.70 -3.72
CA THR A 179 34.18 36.58 -4.60
C THR A 179 33.02 35.87 -5.32
N SER A 180 31.82 36.17 -5.03
CA SER A 180 30.99 37.34 -5.26
C SER A 180 29.53 37.08 -4.94
N ASN A 181 28.99 38.01 -4.25
CA ASN A 181 27.64 38.39 -4.00
C ASN A 181 26.70 38.27 -5.22
N GLU A 182 25.59 37.55 -5.07
CA GLU A 182 24.34 37.96 -5.69
C GLU A 182 23.14 37.35 -4.93
N GLU A 183 22.42 38.25 -4.27
CA GLU A 183 21.12 38.02 -3.69
C GLU A 183 20.12 37.60 -4.78
N LYS A 184 19.37 36.53 -4.56
CA LYS A 184 18.01 36.37 -5.06
C LYS A 184 17.11 35.82 -3.97
N LYS A 185 16.34 36.74 -3.41
CA LYS A 185 15.04 36.46 -2.77
C LYS A 185 14.13 35.90 -3.84
N ASP A 186 13.44 34.81 -3.53
CA ASP A 186 12.07 34.62 -3.94
C ASP A 186 11.36 33.79 -2.89
N ASP A 187 10.51 34.48 -2.16
CA ASP A 187 9.41 33.98 -1.37
C ASP A 187 8.37 33.36 -2.32
N ASP A 188 7.99 32.12 -2.10
CA ASP A 188 6.67 31.63 -2.47
C ASP A 188 6.20 30.61 -1.45
N VAL A 189 5.65 31.13 -0.36
CA VAL A 189 4.85 30.36 0.59
C VAL A 189 3.42 30.39 0.06
N ILE A 190 2.93 29.28 -0.50
CA ILE A 190 1.53 29.11 -0.86
C ILE A 190 0.78 28.61 0.38
N ASP A 191 0.10 29.51 1.05
CA ASP A 191 -0.92 29.21 2.05
C ASP A 191 -2.15 28.60 1.37
N ALA A 192 -2.43 27.36 1.67
CA ALA A 192 -3.68 26.72 1.26
C ALA A 192 -4.76 26.96 2.33
N GLU A 193 -5.62 27.96 2.08
CA GLU A 193 -6.85 28.16 2.84
C GLU A 193 -7.86 27.05 2.57
N PHE A 194 -8.21 26.31 3.60
CA PHE A 194 -9.34 25.38 3.60
C PHE A 194 -10.64 26.15 3.90
N THR A 195 -11.48 26.33 2.90
CA THR A 195 -12.87 26.79 3.10
C THR A 195 -13.77 25.58 3.28
N LYS A 196 -14.47 25.52 4.44
CA LYS A 196 -15.60 24.64 4.70
C LYS A 196 -16.85 25.21 4.06
N GLU A 197 -17.51 24.45 3.21
CA GLU A 197 -18.97 24.46 3.02
C GLU A 197 -19.51 23.04 3.12
#